data_e3159b104e504a6c21eefc4bedfb78ce
#
_entry.id   e3159b104e504a6c21eefc4bedfb78ce
#
_cell.length_a   1.000
_cell.length_b   1.000
_cell.length_c   1.000
_cell.angle_alpha   90.00
_cell.angle_beta   90.00
_cell.angle_gamma   90.00
#
_symmetry.space_group_name_H-M   'P 1'
#
loop_
_entity.id
_entity.type
_entity.pdbx_description
1 polymer ?
#
loop_
_entity_poly.entity_id
_entity_poly.type
_entity_poly.pdbx_seq_one_letter_code
_entity_poly.pdbx_strand_id
1 'polypeptide(L)'
;DIEKFLQTGEAYELKDGGIIYKDKVCILLGSEVETSEKGRNGKKGAAHNICFFPHLNDIKAFSQEMSHHIKNITLSTQRSDLSGYDLIDIVEKYNGILIPAHIFTPFKSYYGNCTDRIENIFKEKYNKIFAVELGLSSDTYLADMISELEGKTFVTNSDAHSLPKIAREYNKILVE
;
A
#
# COMPACT_ATOMS: atom_id res chain seq x y z
N ASP A 1 14.78 -13.24 4.29
CA ASP A 1 14.40 -14.55 4.88
C ASP A 1 13.45 -15.38 4.01
N ILE A 2 12.55 -14.76 3.22
CA ILE A 2 11.63 -15.50 2.31
C ILE A 2 12.41 -16.40 1.34
N GLU A 3 13.47 -15.90 0.72
CA GLU A 3 14.29 -16.69 -0.21
C GLU A 3 14.89 -17.93 0.46
N LYS A 4 15.33 -17.80 1.71
CA LYS A 4 15.84 -18.92 2.48
C LYS A 4 14.74 -19.98 2.69
N PHE A 5 13.53 -19.56 3.04
CA PHE A 5 12.42 -20.49 3.24
C PHE A 5 12.00 -21.17 1.93
N LEU A 6 12.06 -20.48 0.81
CA LEU A 6 11.84 -21.08 -0.50
C LEU A 6 12.92 -22.12 -0.84
N GLN A 7 14.19 -21.83 -0.55
CA GLN A 7 15.33 -22.75 -0.78
C GLN A 7 15.27 -23.98 0.11
N THR A 8 14.82 -23.85 1.36
CA THR A 8 14.69 -24.97 2.31
C THR A 8 13.40 -25.78 2.15
N GLY A 9 12.48 -25.35 1.28
CA GLY A 9 11.17 -25.98 1.10
C GLY A 9 10.18 -25.70 2.22
N GLU A 10 10.50 -24.80 3.14
CA GLU A 10 9.56 -24.36 4.18
C GLU A 10 8.48 -23.43 3.64
N ALA A 11 8.68 -22.86 2.46
CA ALA A 11 7.72 -22.04 1.76
C ALA A 11 7.73 -22.36 0.26
N TYR A 12 6.63 -22.04 -0.40
CA TYR A 12 6.52 -22.10 -1.87
C TYR A 12 5.63 -20.98 -2.38
N GLU A 13 5.92 -20.54 -3.60
CA GLU A 13 5.17 -19.49 -4.27
C GLU A 13 3.96 -20.10 -5.01
N LEU A 14 2.80 -19.47 -4.87
CA LEU A 14 1.60 -19.86 -5.59
C LEU A 14 1.63 -19.35 -7.03
N LYS A 15 1.02 -20.11 -7.95
CA LYS A 15 0.92 -19.76 -9.37
C LYS A 15 0.22 -18.41 -9.59
N ASP A 16 -0.81 -18.15 -8.80
CA ASP A 16 -1.64 -16.93 -8.92
C ASP A 16 -1.20 -15.83 -7.96
N GLY A 17 -0.07 -16.01 -7.28
CA GLY A 17 0.56 -15.03 -6.41
C GLY A 17 0.45 -15.34 -4.93
N GLY A 18 1.38 -14.76 -4.17
CA GLY A 18 1.55 -15.02 -2.75
C GLY A 18 2.46 -16.22 -2.45
N ILE A 19 2.85 -16.31 -1.20
CA ILE A 19 3.77 -17.36 -0.73
C ILE A 19 3.14 -18.10 0.44
N ILE A 20 3.04 -19.41 0.34
CA ILE A 20 2.60 -20.26 1.45
C ILE A 20 3.81 -20.61 2.31
N TYR A 21 3.70 -20.35 3.61
CA TYR A 21 4.70 -20.71 4.59
C TYR A 21 4.20 -21.84 5.51
N LYS A 22 4.92 -22.95 5.53
CA LYS A 22 4.62 -24.15 6.36
C LYS A 22 3.18 -24.66 6.21
N ASP A 23 2.60 -24.53 5.03
CA ASP A 23 1.21 -24.90 4.71
C ASP A 23 0.15 -24.29 5.66
N LYS A 24 0.47 -23.15 6.27
CA LYS A 24 -0.39 -22.53 7.29
C LYS A 24 -0.71 -21.07 7.02
N VAL A 25 0.24 -20.33 6.47
CA VAL A 25 0.11 -18.88 6.31
C VAL A 25 0.38 -18.51 4.86
N CYS A 26 -0.53 -17.75 4.27
CA CYS A 26 -0.28 -17.09 2.99
C CYS A 26 0.32 -15.70 3.26
N ILE A 27 1.49 -15.46 2.71
CA ILE A 27 2.18 -14.17 2.79
C ILE A 27 1.92 -13.42 1.49
N LEU A 28 1.25 -12.27 1.60
CA LEU A 28 1.12 -11.33 0.50
C LEU A 28 2.35 -10.44 0.47
N LEU A 29 2.94 -10.31 -0.71
CA LEU A 29 4.17 -9.53 -0.90
C LEU A 29 3.81 -8.06 -1.08
N GLY A 30 4.31 -7.19 -0.22
CA GLY A 30 3.99 -5.78 -0.30
C GLY A 30 5.04 -4.87 0.31
N SER A 31 4.90 -3.59 0.00
CA SER A 31 5.71 -2.50 0.56
C SER A 31 4.83 -1.28 0.80
N GLU A 32 5.07 -0.57 1.89
CA GLU A 32 4.51 0.77 2.11
C GLU A 32 5.51 1.81 1.59
N VAL A 33 5.03 2.70 0.72
CA VAL A 33 5.83 3.75 0.08
C VAL A 33 5.31 5.12 0.49
N GLU A 34 6.17 5.95 1.07
CA GLU A 34 5.88 7.37 1.31
C GLU A 34 6.14 8.18 0.04
N THR A 35 5.10 8.83 -0.49
CA THR A 35 5.16 9.70 -1.66
C THR A 35 5.30 11.17 -1.29
N SER A 36 5.80 11.95 -2.25
CA SER A 36 5.92 13.41 -2.14
C SER A 36 4.77 14.07 -2.90
N GLU A 37 3.85 14.68 -2.16
CA GLU A 37 2.65 15.29 -2.72
C GLU A 37 2.70 16.83 -2.64
N LYS A 38 1.89 17.48 -3.48
CA LYS A 38 1.52 18.87 -3.23
C LYS A 38 0.49 18.85 -2.10
N GLY A 39 0.89 19.33 -0.93
CA GLY A 39 -0.02 19.47 0.18
C GLY A 39 -1.00 20.62 0.01
N ARG A 40 -2.01 20.69 0.87
CA ARG A 40 -2.92 21.83 0.97
C ARG A 40 -2.14 23.15 1.08
N ASN A 41 -2.63 24.19 0.45
CA ASN A 41 -1.98 25.51 0.44
C ASN A 41 -0.60 25.56 -0.25
N GLY A 42 -0.31 24.65 -1.18
CA GLY A 42 0.94 24.63 -1.94
C GLY A 42 2.17 24.21 -1.14
N LYS A 43 2.02 23.78 0.12
CA LYS A 43 3.09 23.18 0.91
C LYS A 43 3.37 21.75 0.45
N LYS A 44 4.55 21.24 0.75
CA LYS A 44 4.88 19.83 0.53
C LYS A 44 4.05 18.96 1.47
N GLY A 45 3.29 18.03 0.91
CA GLY A 45 2.59 16.98 1.62
C GLY A 45 3.30 15.63 1.48
N ALA A 46 2.81 14.66 2.20
CA ALA A 46 3.22 13.27 2.10
C ALA A 46 2.02 12.36 2.26
N ALA A 47 2.02 11.26 1.53
CA ALA A 47 1.04 10.20 1.71
C ALA A 47 1.72 8.85 1.68
N HIS A 48 1.17 7.89 2.42
CA HIS A 48 1.59 6.50 2.35
C HIS A 48 0.71 5.72 1.36
N ASN A 49 1.31 4.77 0.70
CA ASN A 49 0.66 3.88 -0.25
C ASN A 49 1.13 2.45 -0.02
N ILE A 50 0.20 1.54 0.15
CA ILE A 50 0.48 0.11 0.18
C ILE A 50 0.53 -0.38 -1.26
N CYS A 51 1.62 -1.04 -1.62
CA CYS A 51 1.83 -1.62 -2.93
C CYS A 51 1.95 -3.13 -2.76
N PHE A 52 1.01 -3.90 -3.30
CA PHE A 52 1.05 -5.37 -3.27
C PHE A 52 1.46 -5.91 -4.63
N PHE A 53 2.19 -7.02 -4.61
CA PHE A 53 2.69 -7.70 -5.81
C PHE A 53 2.39 -9.20 -5.74
N PRO A 54 2.03 -9.83 -6.87
CA PRO A 54 1.71 -11.25 -6.87
C PRO A 54 2.94 -12.12 -6.62
N HIS A 55 4.09 -11.78 -7.22
CA HIS A 55 5.25 -12.64 -7.23
C HIS A 55 6.50 -11.99 -6.64
N LEU A 56 7.41 -12.83 -6.12
CA LEU A 56 8.67 -12.37 -5.54
C LEU A 56 9.54 -11.62 -6.55
N ASN A 57 9.52 -12.02 -7.81
CA ASN A 57 10.27 -11.32 -8.85
C ASN A 57 9.70 -9.94 -9.15
N ASP A 58 8.37 -9.76 -9.08
CA ASP A 58 7.73 -8.47 -9.31
C ASP A 58 8.13 -7.47 -8.22
N ILE A 59 8.03 -7.84 -6.94
CA ILE A 59 8.41 -6.93 -5.84
C ILE A 59 9.92 -6.66 -5.81
N LYS A 60 10.77 -7.60 -6.23
CA LYS A 60 12.21 -7.36 -6.37
C LYS A 60 12.51 -6.35 -7.46
N ALA A 61 11.88 -6.49 -8.62
CA ALA A 61 12.05 -5.56 -9.74
C ALA A 61 11.51 -4.17 -9.38
N PHE A 62 10.35 -4.10 -8.72
CA PHE A 62 9.81 -2.88 -8.14
C PHE A 62 10.80 -2.23 -7.16
N SER A 63 11.33 -2.99 -6.22
CA SER A 63 12.32 -2.49 -5.24
C SER A 63 13.57 -1.94 -5.91
N GLN A 64 14.04 -2.59 -6.98
CA GLN A 64 15.19 -2.11 -7.74
C GLN A 64 14.88 -0.77 -8.43
N GLU A 65 13.70 -0.59 -9.03
CA GLU A 65 13.29 0.69 -9.61
C GLU A 65 13.15 1.77 -8.54
N MET A 66 12.52 1.45 -7.41
CA MET A 66 12.37 2.39 -6.30
C MET A 66 13.70 2.87 -5.71
N SER A 67 14.79 2.12 -5.87
CA SER A 67 16.12 2.56 -5.45
C SER A 67 16.62 3.81 -6.17
N HIS A 68 16.06 4.16 -7.33
CA HIS A 68 16.35 5.40 -8.06
C HIS A 68 15.53 6.59 -7.54
N HIS A 69 14.43 6.33 -6.83
CA HIS A 69 13.49 7.33 -6.32
C HIS A 69 13.58 7.54 -4.81
N ILE A 70 14.33 6.72 -4.11
CA ILE A 70 14.52 6.77 -2.67
C ILE A 70 16.00 6.91 -2.36
N LYS A 71 16.37 7.98 -1.66
CA LYS A 71 17.78 8.31 -1.40
C LYS A 71 18.56 7.19 -0.71
N ASN A 72 17.93 6.46 0.20
CA ASN A 72 18.50 5.29 0.85
C ASN A 72 17.42 4.24 1.12
N ILE A 73 17.25 3.32 0.19
CA ILE A 73 16.22 2.29 0.23
C ILE A 73 16.40 1.29 1.40
N THR A 74 17.57 1.24 2.01
CA THR A 74 17.82 0.37 3.17
C THR A 74 17.27 0.93 4.48
N LEU A 75 16.81 2.18 4.49
CA LEU A 75 16.19 2.83 5.65
C LEU A 75 14.67 2.86 5.49
N SER A 76 13.96 2.36 6.47
CA SER A 76 12.50 2.22 6.48
C SER A 76 11.70 3.52 6.50
N THR A 77 12.32 4.67 6.68
CA THR A 77 11.63 5.96 6.86
C THR A 77 11.94 6.98 5.75
N GLN A 78 12.35 6.49 4.61
CA GLN A 78 12.71 7.35 3.48
C GLN A 78 11.51 7.63 2.59
N ARG A 79 11.35 8.93 2.25
CA ARG A 79 10.35 9.36 1.28
C ARG A 79 10.89 9.23 -0.13
N SER A 80 10.04 8.77 -1.07
CA SER A 80 10.35 8.82 -2.49
C SER A 80 10.17 10.25 -3.04
N ASP A 81 10.79 10.54 -4.17
CA ASP A 81 10.57 11.78 -4.93
C ASP A 81 9.31 11.72 -5.82
N LEU A 82 8.66 10.56 -5.89
CA LEU A 82 7.45 10.32 -6.68
C LEU A 82 6.20 10.86 -6.01
N SER A 83 5.23 11.30 -6.81
CA SER A 83 3.84 11.47 -6.39
C SER A 83 3.09 10.12 -6.45
N GLY A 84 1.92 10.03 -5.82
CA GLY A 84 1.03 8.86 -5.97
C GLY A 84 0.62 8.65 -7.43
N TYR A 85 0.44 9.75 -8.17
CA TYR A 85 0.15 9.72 -9.61
C TYR A 85 1.25 9.03 -10.43
N ASP A 86 2.52 9.24 -10.08
CA ASP A 86 3.65 8.62 -10.77
C ASP A 86 3.90 7.19 -10.27
N LEU A 87 3.75 6.98 -8.95
CA LEU A 87 3.97 5.68 -8.32
C LEU A 87 3.04 4.60 -8.87
N ILE A 88 1.78 4.91 -9.17
CA ILE A 88 0.81 3.92 -9.65
C ILE A 88 1.23 3.27 -10.97
N ASP A 89 1.86 4.01 -11.88
CA ASP A 89 2.35 3.44 -13.13
C ASP A 89 3.53 2.48 -12.90
N ILE A 90 4.39 2.79 -11.94
CA ILE A 90 5.50 1.90 -11.57
C ILE A 90 4.97 0.62 -10.93
N VAL A 91 3.97 0.74 -10.05
CA VAL A 91 3.33 -0.41 -9.41
C VAL A 91 2.68 -1.33 -10.46
N GLU A 92 1.91 -0.76 -11.40
CA GLU A 92 1.28 -1.54 -12.48
C GLU A 92 2.30 -2.18 -13.42
N LYS A 93 3.40 -1.49 -13.73
CA LYS A 93 4.49 -2.03 -14.56
C LYS A 93 5.02 -3.37 -14.02
N TYR A 94 4.95 -3.56 -12.71
CA TYR A 94 5.39 -4.78 -12.02
C TYR A 94 4.19 -5.62 -11.52
N ASN A 95 3.07 -5.58 -12.23
CA ASN A 95 1.85 -6.36 -11.94
C ASN A 95 1.25 -6.13 -10.55
N GLY A 96 1.60 -5.02 -9.91
CA GLY A 96 1.13 -4.69 -8.57
C GLY A 96 -0.19 -3.93 -8.56
N ILE A 97 -0.74 -3.79 -7.35
CA ILE A 97 -1.86 -2.91 -7.04
C ILE A 97 -1.44 -1.89 -6.00
N LEU A 98 -1.95 -0.66 -6.14
CA LEU A 98 -1.71 0.43 -5.20
C LEU A 98 -2.98 0.71 -4.40
N ILE A 99 -2.84 0.75 -3.08
CA ILE A 99 -3.89 1.10 -2.12
C ILE A 99 -3.42 2.30 -1.30
N PRO A 100 -4.07 3.48 -1.40
CA PRO A 100 -3.81 4.59 -0.50
C PRO A 100 -3.95 4.16 0.95
N ALA A 101 -2.89 4.35 1.76
CA ALA A 101 -2.83 3.88 3.13
C ALA A 101 -3.46 4.88 4.10
N HIS A 102 -4.12 4.38 5.14
CA HIS A 102 -4.69 5.12 6.29
C HIS A 102 -5.12 6.55 5.94
N ILE A 103 -6.01 6.67 4.92
CA ILE A 103 -6.32 7.91 4.19
C ILE A 103 -6.80 9.08 5.05
N PHE A 104 -7.27 8.82 6.29
CA PHE A 104 -7.81 9.83 7.21
C PHE A 104 -6.85 10.24 8.33
N THR A 105 -5.66 9.63 8.44
CA THR A 105 -4.71 10.04 9.49
C THR A 105 -4.24 11.47 9.29
N PRO A 106 -3.99 12.26 10.36
CA PRO A 106 -3.59 13.67 10.24
C PRO A 106 -2.28 13.88 9.49
N PHE A 107 -1.42 12.86 9.48
CA PHE A 107 -0.08 12.93 8.87
C PHE A 107 0.09 11.80 7.85
N LYS A 108 0.85 12.09 6.79
CA LYS A 108 1.25 11.11 5.76
C LYS A 108 0.05 10.39 5.11
N SER A 109 -1.04 11.11 4.93
CA SER A 109 -2.25 10.60 4.29
C SER A 109 -2.82 11.59 3.29
N TYR A 110 -3.67 11.10 2.40
CA TYR A 110 -4.24 11.98 1.38
C TYR A 110 -5.19 13.00 1.98
N TYR A 111 -6.23 12.59 2.71
CA TYR A 111 -7.18 13.55 3.29
C TYR A 111 -6.62 14.35 4.46
N GLY A 112 -5.77 13.76 5.26
CA GLY A 112 -5.22 14.46 6.43
C GLY A 112 -4.16 15.51 6.07
N ASN A 113 -3.40 15.29 4.99
CA ASN A 113 -2.20 16.10 4.73
C ASN A 113 -2.11 16.69 3.31
N CYS A 114 -2.73 16.09 2.29
CA CYS A 114 -2.46 16.44 0.91
C CYS A 114 -3.63 17.13 0.21
N THR A 115 -4.83 16.59 0.30
CA THR A 115 -5.94 17.01 -0.56
C THR A 115 -7.31 16.84 0.12
N ASP A 116 -8.31 17.54 -0.39
CA ASP A 116 -9.71 17.33 -0.01
C ASP A 116 -10.36 16.19 -0.82
N ARG A 117 -9.78 15.83 -1.97
CA ARG A 117 -10.24 14.76 -2.85
C ARG A 117 -9.05 13.98 -3.39
N ILE A 118 -9.06 12.67 -3.20
CA ILE A 118 -7.98 11.78 -3.67
C ILE A 118 -7.89 11.79 -5.19
N GLU A 119 -9.02 11.95 -5.89
CA GLU A 119 -9.05 12.05 -7.35
C GLU A 119 -8.23 13.24 -7.88
N ASN A 120 -8.04 14.32 -7.10
CA ASN A 120 -7.20 15.44 -7.51
C ASN A 120 -5.71 15.07 -7.61
N ILE A 121 -5.28 14.05 -6.86
CA ILE A 121 -3.92 13.53 -6.92
C ILE A 121 -3.79 12.59 -8.12
N PHE A 122 -4.68 11.59 -8.20
CA PHE A 122 -4.59 10.52 -9.21
C PHE A 122 -5.16 10.89 -10.58
N LYS A 123 -6.02 11.92 -10.65
CA LYS A 123 -6.64 12.43 -11.88
C LYS A 123 -7.32 11.30 -12.68
N GLU A 124 -7.00 11.17 -13.97
CA GLU A 124 -7.53 10.13 -14.85
C GLU A 124 -7.16 8.72 -14.41
N LYS A 125 -6.15 8.56 -13.55
CA LYS A 125 -5.75 7.26 -12.97
C LYS A 125 -6.55 6.89 -11.71
N TYR A 126 -7.45 7.76 -11.23
CA TYR A 126 -8.23 7.47 -10.02
C TYR A 126 -9.09 6.21 -10.14
N ASN A 127 -9.51 5.87 -11.35
CA ASN A 127 -10.25 4.63 -11.63
C ASN A 127 -9.42 3.35 -11.39
N LYS A 128 -8.09 3.45 -11.34
CA LYS A 128 -7.17 2.35 -11.01
C LYS A 128 -7.04 2.11 -9.50
N ILE A 129 -7.53 3.03 -8.68
CA ILE A 129 -7.60 2.85 -7.23
C ILE A 129 -8.86 2.05 -6.92
N PHE A 130 -8.73 0.76 -6.69
CA PHE A 130 -9.85 -0.16 -6.39
C PHE A 130 -10.21 -0.20 -4.92
N ALA A 131 -9.24 0.06 -4.05
CA ALA A 131 -9.39 0.01 -2.61
C ALA A 131 -8.67 1.18 -1.94
N VAL A 132 -9.11 1.52 -0.73
CA VAL A 132 -8.45 2.46 0.17
C VAL A 132 -8.39 1.88 1.57
N GLU A 133 -7.31 2.17 2.29
CA GLU A 133 -7.20 1.77 3.68
C GLU A 133 -7.68 2.87 4.61
N LEU A 134 -8.58 2.52 5.51
CA LEU A 134 -9.17 3.47 6.46
C LEU A 134 -8.23 3.82 7.61
N GLY A 135 -7.39 2.87 8.02
CA GLY A 135 -6.53 2.99 9.19
C GLY A 135 -7.35 2.99 10.49
N LEU A 136 -6.71 3.44 11.57
CA LEU A 136 -7.33 3.48 12.90
C LEU A 136 -8.14 4.76 13.17
N SER A 137 -8.22 5.67 12.20
CA SER A 137 -8.81 7.01 12.37
C SER A 137 -10.23 7.12 11.82
N SER A 138 -10.77 6.07 11.22
CA SER A 138 -12.11 6.05 10.64
C SER A 138 -12.66 4.63 10.60
N ASP A 139 -13.93 4.51 10.30
CA ASP A 139 -14.65 3.26 10.05
C ASP A 139 -15.33 3.28 8.67
N THR A 140 -15.89 2.15 8.28
CA THR A 140 -16.55 2.01 6.97
C THR A 140 -17.78 2.90 6.87
N TYR A 141 -18.53 3.11 7.96
CA TYR A 141 -19.74 3.94 7.95
C TYR A 141 -19.41 5.40 7.60
N LEU A 142 -18.39 5.98 8.24
CA LEU A 142 -17.97 7.35 7.97
C LEU A 142 -17.34 7.50 6.59
N ALA A 143 -16.53 6.51 6.17
CA ALA A 143 -15.91 6.53 4.85
C ALA A 143 -16.92 6.44 3.70
N ASP A 144 -17.98 5.65 3.87
CA ASP A 144 -19.04 5.45 2.88
C ASP A 144 -19.89 6.72 2.64
N MET A 145 -19.79 7.69 3.55
CA MET A 145 -20.44 9.00 3.37
C MET A 145 -19.69 9.92 2.40
N ILE A 146 -18.50 9.54 1.95
CA ILE A 146 -17.68 10.34 1.03
C ILE A 146 -17.92 9.86 -0.40
N SER A 147 -18.58 10.69 -1.19
CA SER A 147 -19.05 10.32 -2.54
C SER A 147 -17.96 9.84 -3.50
N GLU A 148 -16.74 10.38 -3.41
CA GLU A 148 -15.65 9.91 -4.27
C GLU A 148 -15.16 8.49 -3.92
N LEU A 149 -15.48 7.98 -2.74
CA LEU A 149 -15.13 6.63 -2.30
C LEU A 149 -16.20 5.59 -2.66
N GLU A 150 -17.32 6.01 -3.26
CA GLU A 150 -18.36 5.11 -3.73
C GLU A 150 -17.78 4.05 -4.68
N GLY A 151 -18.10 2.78 -4.42
CA GLY A 151 -17.58 1.64 -5.20
C GLY A 151 -16.14 1.25 -4.90
N LYS A 152 -15.45 1.91 -3.98
CA LYS A 152 -14.12 1.48 -3.52
C LYS A 152 -14.24 0.40 -2.43
N THR A 153 -13.32 -0.54 -2.44
CA THR A 153 -13.19 -1.50 -1.35
C THR A 153 -12.49 -0.84 -0.16
N PHE A 154 -13.09 -0.95 1.02
CA PHE A 154 -12.46 -0.49 2.26
C PHE A 154 -11.70 -1.64 2.90
N VAL A 155 -10.42 -1.41 3.18
CA VAL A 155 -9.58 -2.32 3.95
C VAL A 155 -9.11 -1.63 5.22
N THR A 156 -8.83 -2.42 6.23
CA THR A 156 -8.25 -1.93 7.49
C THR A 156 -7.13 -2.88 7.90
N ASN A 157 -5.99 -2.33 8.27
CA ASN A 157 -4.83 -3.11 8.68
C ASN A 157 -4.30 -2.58 10.01
N SER A 158 -3.50 -3.36 10.68
CA SER A 158 -3.06 -3.05 12.04
C SER A 158 -2.04 -1.92 12.12
N ASP A 159 -1.37 -1.57 11.03
CA ASP A 159 -0.25 -0.61 11.02
C ASP A 159 0.70 -0.88 12.21
N ALA A 160 1.09 -2.16 12.35
CA ALA A 160 1.76 -2.66 13.54
C ALA A 160 3.26 -2.36 13.51
N HIS A 161 3.71 -1.50 14.42
CA HIS A 161 5.13 -1.19 14.66
C HIS A 161 5.73 -2.04 15.80
N SER A 162 4.99 -3.02 16.33
CA SER A 162 5.45 -3.95 17.36
C SER A 162 4.59 -5.21 17.38
N LEU A 163 5.15 -6.33 17.85
CA LEU A 163 4.45 -7.62 17.90
C LEU A 163 3.08 -7.57 18.59
N PRO A 164 2.91 -6.91 19.75
CA PRO A 164 1.60 -6.85 20.41
C PRO A 164 0.52 -6.10 19.63
N LYS A 165 0.89 -5.34 18.60
CA LYS A 165 -0.05 -4.58 17.77
C LYS A 165 -0.46 -5.31 16.50
N ILE A 166 0.12 -6.46 16.21
CA ILE A 166 -0.27 -7.28 15.06
C ILE A 166 -1.71 -7.75 15.24
N ALA A 167 -2.49 -7.66 14.16
CA ALA A 167 -3.90 -8.05 14.09
C ALA A 167 -4.84 -7.30 15.06
N ARG A 168 -4.46 -6.10 15.55
CA ARG A 168 -5.42 -5.22 16.25
C ARG A 168 -6.53 -4.72 15.32
N GLU A 169 -6.27 -4.67 14.02
CA GLU A 169 -7.19 -4.50 12.92
C GLU A 169 -6.89 -5.55 11.85
N TYR A 170 -7.93 -6.07 11.18
CA TYR A 170 -7.79 -7.11 10.16
C TYR A 170 -9.01 -7.14 9.22
N ASN A 171 -8.81 -7.71 8.05
CA ASN A 171 -9.87 -7.97 7.09
C ASN A 171 -10.24 -9.46 7.11
N LYS A 172 -11.53 -9.77 6.96
CA LYS A 172 -11.99 -11.13 6.69
C LYS A 172 -12.30 -11.25 5.20
N ILE A 173 -11.60 -12.14 4.52
CA ILE A 173 -11.78 -12.40 3.10
C ILE A 173 -12.42 -13.78 2.97
N LEU A 174 -13.56 -13.84 2.29
CA LEU A 174 -14.16 -15.10 1.90
C LEU A 174 -13.48 -15.56 0.61
N VAL A 175 -12.90 -16.73 0.65
CA VAL A 175 -12.30 -17.40 -0.53
C VAL A 175 -13.15 -18.64 -0.83
N GLU A 176 -13.51 -18.84 -2.12
CA GLU A 176 -14.21 -20.01 -2.60
C GLU A 176 -13.21 -21.11 -2.97
#